data_6a1dc0d2a9ce9707b5ddb7fc2ef1cd3d
#
_entry.id   6a1dc0d2a9ce9707b5ddb7fc2ef1cd3d
#
_cell.length_a   1.000
_cell.length_b   1.000
_cell.length_c   1.000
_cell.angle_alpha   90.00
_cell.angle_beta   90.00
_cell.angle_gamma   90.00
#
_symmetry.space_group_name_H-M   'P 1'
#
loop_
_entity.id
_entity.type
_entity.pdbx_description
1 polymer ?
#
loop_
_entity_poly.entity_id
_entity_poly.type
_entity_poly.pdbx_seq_one_letter_code
_entity_poly.pdbx_strand_id
1 'polypeptide(L)'
;MSAILDIEQVRTFHAVARIGKFSAAAEQLHKSPAAVSVHVQRLEAVAGGRLLNRDNQSVSLTPLGKRFLTSTAALLSTHDQVLAELQGTQLAGRITLGVPDEYATHLIRDVLPIFTAAWPNIVLELKTAPSFILREQVRRGRLQVAVIALPEGQLGADDQLLVPTTPVWVGAAHHSGDLPDPLPLAVHAAQCSYRQAMIESLKRSGHRMRIVLESSSNQAVKACVEAGLGISVIDRARVTDGMRILDGLPLIADHDIIVVRSSASHGDDAVDLLRRAIGQYFRL
;
A
#
# COMPACT_ATOMS: atom_id res chain seq x y z
N MET A 1 -20.97 11.60 30.75
CA MET A 1 -19.64 12.15 30.33
C MET A 1 -19.65 12.31 28.82
N SER A 2 -19.28 13.48 28.29
CA SER A 2 -19.14 13.65 26.84
C SER A 2 -17.99 12.79 26.33
N ALA A 3 -18.22 11.99 25.30
CA ALA A 3 -17.17 11.18 24.68
C ALA A 3 -16.21 12.12 23.94
N ILE A 4 -14.91 12.03 24.23
CA ILE A 4 -13.87 12.84 23.61
C ILE A 4 -12.98 11.93 22.78
N LEU A 5 -12.73 12.29 21.52
CA LEU A 5 -11.76 11.64 20.65
C LEU A 5 -10.39 12.28 20.82
N ASP A 6 -9.41 11.50 21.20
CA ASP A 6 -8.02 11.90 21.26
C ASP A 6 -7.35 11.67 19.90
N ILE A 7 -6.77 12.72 19.32
CA ILE A 7 -6.16 12.71 17.99
C ILE A 7 -4.99 11.71 17.90
N GLU A 8 -4.19 11.61 18.96
CA GLU A 8 -3.05 10.69 18.99
C GLU A 8 -3.52 9.22 19.00
N GLN A 9 -4.58 8.91 19.74
CA GLN A 9 -5.19 7.59 19.74
C GLN A 9 -5.80 7.26 18.37
N VAL A 10 -6.46 8.23 17.73
CA VAL A 10 -6.99 8.06 16.36
C VAL A 10 -5.87 7.77 15.36
N ARG A 11 -4.75 8.50 15.40
CA ARG A 11 -3.57 8.22 14.56
C ARG A 11 -3.01 6.83 14.82
N THR A 12 -2.95 6.42 16.08
CA THR A 12 -2.49 5.08 16.47
C THR A 12 -3.39 3.99 15.87
N PHE A 13 -4.72 4.16 15.96
CA PHE A 13 -5.66 3.21 15.35
C PHE A 13 -5.50 3.14 13.83
N HIS A 14 -5.34 4.29 13.14
CA HIS A 14 -5.10 4.32 11.70
C HIS A 14 -3.82 3.56 11.31
N ALA A 15 -2.74 3.70 12.09
CA ALA A 15 -1.49 2.98 11.85
C ALA A 15 -1.67 1.47 12.01
N VAL A 16 -2.33 1.02 13.10
CA VAL A 16 -2.60 -0.41 13.34
C VAL A 16 -3.51 -1.00 12.25
N ALA A 17 -4.57 -0.26 11.86
CA ALA A 17 -5.50 -0.69 10.81
C ALA A 17 -4.82 -0.84 9.44
N ARG A 18 -3.80 -0.02 9.17
CA ARG A 18 -3.03 -0.04 7.94
C ARG A 18 -2.01 -1.18 7.91
N ILE A 19 -1.23 -1.33 8.97
CA ILE A 19 -0.10 -2.26 9.02
C ILE A 19 -0.56 -3.69 9.31
N GLY A 20 -1.70 -3.85 9.97
CA GLY A 20 -2.25 -5.17 10.31
C GLY A 20 -1.52 -5.91 11.44
N LYS A 21 -0.53 -5.25 12.10
CA LYS A 21 0.23 -5.82 13.23
C LYS A 21 0.52 -4.74 14.27
N PHE A 22 0.23 -5.00 15.56
CA PHE A 22 0.46 -4.05 16.66
C PHE A 22 1.94 -3.73 16.87
N SER A 23 2.83 -4.73 16.78
CA SER A 23 4.27 -4.56 16.96
C SER A 23 4.87 -3.66 15.87
N ALA A 24 4.56 -3.92 14.61
CA ALA A 24 5.05 -3.11 13.50
C ALA A 24 4.49 -1.67 13.51
N ALA A 25 3.22 -1.50 13.93
CA ALA A 25 2.64 -0.17 14.14
C ALA A 25 3.34 0.58 15.29
N ALA A 26 3.71 -0.13 16.36
CA ALA A 26 4.44 0.44 17.49
C ALA A 26 5.83 0.94 17.08
N GLU A 27 6.57 0.16 16.30
CA GLU A 27 7.88 0.56 15.76
C GLU A 27 7.75 1.82 14.91
N GLN A 28 6.79 1.85 13.97
CA GLN A 28 6.57 3.01 13.10
C GLN A 28 6.17 4.27 13.88
N LEU A 29 5.43 4.12 14.97
CA LEU A 29 4.99 5.23 15.82
C LEU A 29 6.00 5.60 16.91
N HIS A 30 7.14 4.91 16.99
CA HIS A 30 8.14 5.06 18.05
C HIS A 30 7.52 4.91 19.44
N LYS A 31 6.61 3.91 19.60
CA LYS A 31 5.88 3.59 20.84
C LYS A 31 6.10 2.15 21.25
N SER A 32 5.79 1.83 22.51
CA SER A 32 5.72 0.45 22.94
C SER A 32 4.45 -0.25 22.41
N PRO A 33 4.48 -1.56 22.13
CA PRO A 33 3.26 -2.32 21.75
C PRO A 33 2.15 -2.20 22.79
N ALA A 34 2.51 -2.11 24.07
CA ALA A 34 1.54 -1.91 25.16
C ALA A 34 0.83 -0.56 25.06
N ALA A 35 1.57 0.53 24.77
CA ALA A 35 0.99 1.87 24.57
C ALA A 35 0.02 1.89 23.38
N VAL A 36 0.41 1.28 22.25
CA VAL A 36 -0.45 1.16 21.07
C VAL A 36 -1.74 0.39 21.39
N SER A 37 -1.63 -0.71 22.16
CA SER A 37 -2.80 -1.49 22.58
C SER A 37 -3.74 -0.67 23.49
N VAL A 38 -3.20 0.09 24.43
CA VAL A 38 -3.98 0.97 25.32
C VAL A 38 -4.69 2.08 24.52
N HIS A 39 -4.02 2.69 23.52
CA HIS A 39 -4.64 3.70 22.67
C HIS A 39 -5.86 3.14 21.92
N VAL A 40 -5.72 1.96 21.31
CA VAL A 40 -6.81 1.30 20.59
C VAL A 40 -7.96 0.93 21.56
N GLN A 41 -7.66 0.39 22.75
CA GLN A 41 -8.68 0.05 23.75
C GLN A 41 -9.48 1.28 24.19
N ARG A 42 -8.81 2.42 24.42
CA ARG A 42 -9.49 3.66 24.79
C ARG A 42 -10.43 4.15 23.68
N LEU A 43 -9.98 4.09 22.42
CA LEU A 43 -10.85 4.40 21.30
C LEU A 43 -12.05 3.46 21.17
N GLU A 44 -11.85 2.15 21.37
CA GLU A 44 -12.90 1.14 21.37
C GLU A 44 -13.95 1.43 22.47
N ALA A 45 -13.50 1.90 23.64
CA ALA A 45 -14.39 2.32 24.72
C ALA A 45 -15.21 3.57 24.33
N VAL A 46 -14.59 4.56 23.66
CA VAL A 46 -15.29 5.76 23.16
C VAL A 46 -16.24 5.41 22.02
N ALA A 47 -15.85 4.50 21.12
CA ALA A 47 -16.64 4.05 19.98
C ALA A 47 -17.83 3.13 20.37
N GLY A 48 -17.84 2.63 21.61
CA GLY A 48 -18.88 1.72 22.11
C GLY A 48 -18.78 0.31 21.55
N GLY A 49 -17.62 -0.10 21.02
CA GLY A 49 -17.42 -1.43 20.48
C GLY A 49 -16.05 -1.65 19.88
N ARG A 50 -15.74 -2.91 19.55
CA ARG A 50 -14.45 -3.25 18.94
C ARG A 50 -14.31 -2.65 17.54
N LEU A 51 -13.19 -1.99 17.29
CA LEU A 51 -12.81 -1.45 16.01
C LEU A 51 -11.94 -2.44 15.21
N LEU A 52 -11.23 -3.32 15.92
CA LEU A 52 -10.32 -4.31 15.34
C LEU A 52 -10.69 -5.73 15.77
N ASN A 53 -10.68 -6.66 14.81
CA ASN A 53 -10.61 -8.10 15.08
C ASN A 53 -9.14 -8.46 15.31
N ARG A 54 -8.87 -9.22 16.37
CA ARG A 54 -7.53 -9.64 16.76
C ARG A 54 -7.45 -11.15 16.61
N ASP A 55 -6.77 -11.61 15.58
CA ASP A 55 -6.35 -13.00 15.45
C ASP A 55 -4.87 -13.13 15.81
N ASN A 56 -4.44 -14.34 16.14
CA ASN A 56 -3.06 -14.59 16.57
C ASN A 56 -1.99 -14.23 15.51
N GLN A 57 -2.39 -14.01 14.26
CA GLN A 57 -1.46 -13.73 13.15
C GLN A 57 -1.71 -12.40 12.43
N SER A 58 -2.91 -11.81 12.57
CA SER A 58 -3.26 -10.58 11.84
C SER A 58 -4.32 -9.75 12.56
N VAL A 59 -4.38 -8.49 12.19
CA VAL A 59 -5.39 -7.54 12.65
C VAL A 59 -6.23 -7.10 11.46
N SER A 60 -7.55 -7.20 11.58
CA SER A 60 -8.49 -6.73 10.57
C SER A 60 -9.52 -5.76 11.15
N LEU A 61 -10.15 -4.96 10.29
CA LEU A 61 -11.18 -4.01 10.71
C LEU A 61 -12.53 -4.70 10.90
N THR A 62 -13.21 -4.37 12.01
CA THR A 62 -14.64 -4.67 12.16
C THR A 62 -15.48 -3.77 11.24
N PRO A 63 -16.80 -4.06 11.01
CA PRO A 63 -17.68 -3.11 10.31
C PRO A 63 -17.73 -1.74 10.98
N LEU A 64 -17.69 -1.67 12.32
CA LEU A 64 -17.58 -0.42 13.08
C LEU A 64 -16.24 0.25 12.83
N GLY A 65 -15.14 -0.51 12.83
CA GLY A 65 -13.79 -0.04 12.57
C GLY A 65 -13.65 0.57 11.17
N LYS A 66 -14.27 -0.03 10.16
CA LYS A 66 -14.27 0.53 8.78
C LYS A 66 -14.96 1.89 8.73
N ARG A 67 -16.15 2.03 9.33
CA ARG A 67 -16.88 3.31 9.41
C ARG A 67 -16.08 4.35 10.20
N PHE A 68 -15.54 3.96 11.36
CA PHE A 68 -14.74 4.82 12.21
C PHE A 68 -13.48 5.33 11.48
N LEU A 69 -12.78 4.45 10.76
CA LEU A 69 -11.60 4.79 9.95
C LEU A 69 -11.94 5.88 8.92
N THR A 70 -13.03 5.71 8.16
CA THR A 70 -13.47 6.69 7.15
C THR A 70 -13.82 8.02 7.76
N SER A 71 -14.61 8.04 8.85
CA SER A 71 -15.06 9.27 9.50
C SER A 71 -13.89 10.03 10.15
N THR A 72 -12.94 9.33 10.74
CA THR A 72 -11.81 9.96 11.43
C THR A 72 -10.68 10.39 10.49
N ALA A 73 -10.66 9.92 9.24
CA ALA A 73 -9.73 10.41 8.21
C ALA A 73 -9.91 11.92 7.97
N ALA A 74 -11.16 12.37 7.77
CA ALA A 74 -11.48 13.80 7.60
C ALA A 74 -11.11 14.62 8.84
N LEU A 75 -11.37 14.10 10.05
CA LEU A 75 -11.01 14.74 11.31
C LEU A 75 -9.49 14.98 11.41
N LEU A 76 -8.68 13.97 11.10
CA LEU A 76 -7.22 14.08 11.14
C LEU A 76 -6.71 15.08 10.10
N SER A 77 -7.30 15.08 8.89
CA SER A 77 -6.97 16.06 7.84
C SER A 77 -7.25 17.50 8.29
N THR A 78 -8.43 17.75 8.85
CA THR A 78 -8.80 19.08 9.36
C THR A 78 -7.88 19.51 10.51
N HIS A 79 -7.55 18.60 11.42
CA HIS A 79 -6.61 18.87 12.50
C HIS A 79 -5.22 19.29 11.97
N ASP A 80 -4.69 18.59 10.96
CA ASP A 80 -3.40 18.90 10.37
C ASP A 80 -3.42 20.25 9.62
N GLN A 81 -4.53 20.54 8.93
CA GLN A 81 -4.76 21.81 8.26
C GLN A 81 -4.76 22.99 9.27
N VAL A 82 -5.51 22.89 10.36
CA VAL A 82 -5.56 23.91 11.39
C VAL A 82 -4.17 24.19 11.99
N LEU A 83 -3.39 23.14 12.26
CA LEU A 83 -2.03 23.32 12.77
C LEU A 83 -1.14 24.06 11.78
N ALA A 84 -1.24 23.75 10.48
CA ALA A 84 -0.46 24.40 9.45
C ALA A 84 -0.87 25.86 9.24
N GLU A 85 -2.18 26.16 9.29
CA GLU A 85 -2.69 27.54 9.24
C GLU A 85 -2.15 28.37 10.42
N LEU A 86 -2.15 27.82 11.64
CA LEU A 86 -1.61 28.48 12.83
C LEU A 86 -0.10 28.73 12.75
N GLN A 87 0.63 27.89 12.02
CA GLN A 87 2.05 28.04 11.78
C GLN A 87 2.38 29.04 10.66
N GLY A 88 1.36 29.64 10.03
CA GLY A 88 1.51 30.63 8.96
C GLY A 88 2.05 30.05 7.65
N THR A 89 2.03 28.74 7.50
CA THR A 89 2.60 28.04 6.36
C THR A 89 1.59 28.02 5.20
N GLN A 90 1.56 29.05 4.37
CA GLN A 90 0.89 28.99 3.08
C GLN A 90 1.76 28.14 2.13
N LEU A 91 1.63 26.82 2.24
CA LEU A 91 2.34 25.92 1.37
C LEU A 91 1.75 25.98 -0.05
N ALA A 92 2.58 26.36 -0.99
CA ALA A 92 2.27 26.37 -2.41
C ALA A 92 3.44 25.72 -3.16
N GLY A 93 3.16 25.08 -4.26
CA GLY A 93 4.21 24.45 -5.08
C GLY A 93 3.65 23.37 -5.98
N ARG A 94 4.58 22.66 -6.62
CA ARG A 94 4.25 21.53 -7.49
C ARG A 94 4.99 20.30 -6.99
N ILE A 95 4.26 19.20 -6.78
CA ILE A 95 4.82 17.90 -6.42
C ILE A 95 4.48 16.90 -7.51
N THR A 96 5.49 16.22 -8.04
CA THR A 96 5.27 15.08 -8.93
C THR A 96 5.42 13.79 -8.12
N LEU A 97 4.31 13.07 -8.00
CA LEU A 97 4.18 11.80 -7.28
C LEU A 97 4.25 10.64 -8.27
N GLY A 98 5.16 9.71 -8.06
CA GLY A 98 5.23 8.45 -8.80
C GLY A 98 4.46 7.34 -8.11
N VAL A 99 3.79 6.48 -8.88
CA VAL A 99 3.10 5.30 -8.33
C VAL A 99 2.98 4.21 -9.41
N PRO A 100 3.19 2.91 -9.10
CA PRO A 100 2.84 1.83 -10.01
C PRO A 100 1.34 1.80 -10.30
N ASP A 101 0.99 1.41 -11.53
CA ASP A 101 -0.42 1.35 -11.98
C ASP A 101 -1.32 0.56 -11.03
N GLU A 102 -0.80 -0.52 -10.48
CA GLU A 102 -1.50 -1.38 -9.53
C GLU A 102 -1.94 -0.68 -8.23
N TYR A 103 -1.26 0.39 -7.82
CA TYR A 103 -1.56 1.13 -6.58
C TYR A 103 -2.16 2.52 -6.84
N ALA A 104 -2.18 2.97 -8.10
CA ALA A 104 -2.64 4.30 -8.48
C ALA A 104 -4.08 4.57 -8.04
N THR A 105 -4.97 3.58 -8.23
CA THR A 105 -6.39 3.70 -7.85
C THR A 105 -6.57 3.98 -6.36
N HIS A 106 -5.76 3.35 -5.49
CA HIS A 106 -5.83 3.57 -4.05
C HIS A 106 -5.41 4.99 -3.68
N LEU A 107 -4.34 5.51 -4.26
CA LEU A 107 -3.92 6.89 -4.04
C LEU A 107 -4.96 7.90 -4.55
N ILE A 108 -5.45 7.72 -5.78
CA ILE A 108 -6.41 8.63 -6.41
C ILE A 108 -7.72 8.69 -5.63
N ARG A 109 -8.20 7.56 -5.11
CA ARG A 109 -9.49 7.48 -4.43
C ARG A 109 -9.39 7.88 -2.95
N ASP A 110 -8.35 7.43 -2.26
CA ASP A 110 -8.34 7.41 -0.80
C ASP A 110 -7.39 8.45 -0.19
N VAL A 111 -6.38 8.92 -0.94
CA VAL A 111 -5.34 9.83 -0.43
C VAL A 111 -5.43 11.23 -1.05
N LEU A 112 -5.39 11.30 -2.40
CA LEU A 112 -5.24 12.58 -3.08
C LEU A 112 -6.42 13.53 -2.85
N PRO A 113 -7.69 13.11 -2.81
CA PRO A 113 -8.81 14.03 -2.54
C PRO A 113 -8.71 14.68 -1.17
N ILE A 114 -8.28 13.90 -0.16
CA ILE A 114 -8.09 14.43 1.21
C ILE A 114 -6.94 15.44 1.23
N PHE A 115 -5.83 15.11 0.58
CA PHE A 115 -4.66 15.97 0.54
C PHE A 115 -4.93 17.28 -0.23
N THR A 116 -5.53 17.21 -1.42
CA THR A 116 -5.83 18.40 -2.24
C THR A 116 -6.87 19.32 -1.61
N ALA A 117 -7.84 18.76 -0.89
CA ALA A 117 -8.81 19.55 -0.14
C ALA A 117 -8.14 20.31 1.02
N ALA A 118 -7.16 19.67 1.70
CA ALA A 118 -6.42 20.31 2.81
C ALA A 118 -5.38 21.33 2.31
N TRP A 119 -4.79 21.13 1.12
CA TRP A 119 -3.70 21.93 0.58
C TRP A 119 -3.97 22.37 -0.86
N PRO A 120 -4.95 23.26 -1.10
CA PRO A 120 -5.42 23.63 -2.44
C PRO A 120 -4.36 24.37 -3.30
N ASN A 121 -3.35 24.97 -2.65
CA ASN A 121 -2.27 25.68 -3.35
C ASN A 121 -1.10 24.76 -3.77
N ILE A 122 -1.15 23.47 -3.43
CA ILE A 122 -0.18 22.47 -3.89
C ILE A 122 -0.73 21.79 -5.13
N VAL A 123 -0.03 21.96 -6.25
CA VAL A 123 -0.35 21.28 -7.51
C VAL A 123 0.28 19.88 -7.49
N LEU A 124 -0.54 18.83 -7.55
CA LEU A 124 -0.07 17.45 -7.63
C LEU A 124 -0.11 16.97 -9.07
N GLU A 125 1.02 16.42 -9.53
CA GLU A 125 1.12 15.64 -10.77
C GLU A 125 1.36 14.17 -10.42
N LEU A 126 0.49 13.29 -10.91
CA LEU A 126 0.64 11.85 -10.74
C LEU A 126 1.25 11.23 -12.00
N LYS A 127 2.30 10.41 -11.82
CA LYS A 127 2.93 9.65 -12.90
C LYS A 127 2.92 8.17 -12.58
N THR A 128 2.50 7.35 -13.54
CA THR A 128 2.55 5.89 -13.38
C THR A 128 3.73 5.30 -14.13
N ALA A 129 4.46 4.41 -13.47
CA ALA A 129 5.53 3.62 -14.05
C ALA A 129 5.86 2.42 -13.13
N PRO A 130 6.59 1.39 -13.58
CA PRO A 130 7.08 0.32 -12.72
C PRO A 130 7.95 0.84 -11.56
N SER A 131 7.89 0.17 -10.40
CA SER A 131 8.60 0.55 -9.16
C SER A 131 10.09 0.86 -9.37
N PHE A 132 10.79 0.04 -10.17
CA PHE A 132 12.21 0.27 -10.49
C PHE A 132 12.44 1.61 -11.20
N ILE A 133 11.61 1.95 -12.19
CA ILE A 133 11.71 3.22 -12.94
C ILE A 133 11.44 4.40 -12.00
N LEU A 134 10.40 4.28 -11.16
CA LEU A 134 10.05 5.34 -10.21
C LEU A 134 11.16 5.57 -9.18
N ARG A 135 11.74 4.49 -8.64
CA ARG A 135 12.88 4.60 -7.71
C ARG A 135 14.06 5.32 -8.34
N GLU A 136 14.37 4.99 -9.58
CA GLU A 136 15.46 5.64 -10.31
C GLU A 136 15.15 7.13 -10.61
N GLN A 137 13.90 7.47 -10.93
CA GLN A 137 13.50 8.87 -11.13
C GLN A 137 13.57 9.68 -9.83
N VAL A 138 13.16 9.09 -8.69
CA VAL A 138 13.33 9.71 -7.36
C VAL A 138 14.81 9.91 -7.03
N ARG A 139 15.63 8.89 -7.23
CA ARG A 139 17.09 8.97 -7.01
C ARG A 139 17.77 10.07 -7.83
N ARG A 140 17.28 10.29 -9.06
CA ARG A 140 17.76 11.36 -9.96
C ARG A 140 17.12 12.73 -9.72
N GLY A 141 16.25 12.88 -8.72
CA GLY A 141 15.55 14.12 -8.44
C GLY A 141 14.48 14.52 -9.49
N ARG A 142 14.08 13.60 -10.38
CA ARG A 142 13.04 13.84 -11.39
C ARG A 142 11.63 13.69 -10.84
N LEU A 143 11.49 12.96 -9.75
CA LEU A 143 10.30 12.86 -8.92
C LEU A 143 10.67 13.29 -7.51
N GLN A 144 9.80 14.02 -6.85
CA GLN A 144 9.96 14.40 -5.45
C GLN A 144 9.68 13.23 -4.51
N VAL A 145 8.66 12.44 -4.84
CA VAL A 145 8.19 11.33 -4.03
C VAL A 145 7.60 10.22 -4.90
N ALA A 146 7.71 8.97 -4.46
CA ALA A 146 7.02 7.86 -5.10
C ALA A 146 6.57 6.82 -4.08
N VAL A 147 5.44 6.16 -4.38
CA VAL A 147 5.06 4.88 -3.78
C VAL A 147 5.63 3.77 -4.66
N ILE A 148 6.32 2.81 -4.09
CA ILE A 148 6.92 1.69 -4.83
C ILE A 148 6.79 0.39 -4.04
N ALA A 149 6.85 -0.74 -4.74
CA ALA A 149 6.96 -2.07 -4.14
C ALA A 149 8.39 -2.60 -4.30
N LEU A 150 8.95 -3.15 -3.22
CA LEU A 150 10.27 -3.76 -3.17
C LEU A 150 10.20 -5.12 -2.47
N PRO A 151 11.11 -6.07 -2.78
CA PRO A 151 11.29 -7.25 -1.94
C PRO A 151 11.53 -6.85 -0.47
N GLU A 152 10.99 -7.63 0.45
CA GLU A 152 11.17 -7.42 1.90
C GLU A 152 12.65 -7.27 2.27
N GLY A 153 12.94 -6.39 3.23
CA GLY A 153 14.30 -6.14 3.72
C GLY A 153 15.15 -5.19 2.87
N GLN A 154 14.60 -4.55 1.84
CA GLN A 154 15.29 -3.59 0.98
C GLN A 154 14.98 -2.12 1.30
N LEU A 155 14.45 -1.82 2.49
CA LEU A 155 14.17 -0.46 2.92
C LEU A 155 15.47 0.34 3.13
N GLY A 156 15.51 1.54 2.58
CA GLY A 156 16.52 2.54 2.91
C GLY A 156 16.20 3.27 4.22
N ALA A 157 17.17 3.97 4.79
CA ALA A 157 17.02 4.66 6.07
C ALA A 157 15.90 5.73 6.08
N ASP A 158 15.65 6.39 4.94
CA ASP A 158 14.63 7.43 4.77
C ASP A 158 13.31 6.91 4.20
N ASP A 159 13.23 5.62 3.88
CA ASP A 159 12.05 5.03 3.30
C ASP A 159 10.98 4.82 4.38
N GLN A 160 9.72 5.06 4.02
CA GLN A 160 8.59 4.87 4.92
C GLN A 160 7.80 3.64 4.50
N LEU A 161 7.76 2.61 5.34
CA LEU A 161 6.91 1.46 5.13
C LEU A 161 5.43 1.87 5.17
N LEU A 162 4.69 1.51 4.13
CA LEU A 162 3.23 1.66 4.08
C LEU A 162 2.53 0.38 4.51
N VAL A 163 2.74 -0.69 3.75
CA VAL A 163 2.06 -1.97 3.93
C VAL A 163 2.98 -3.10 3.48
N PRO A 164 3.20 -4.15 4.29
CA PRO A 164 3.77 -5.39 3.78
C PRO A 164 2.76 -6.09 2.88
N THR A 165 3.23 -6.77 1.83
CA THR A 165 2.38 -7.53 0.91
C THR A 165 2.87 -8.96 0.78
N THR A 166 1.92 -9.89 0.59
CA THR A 166 2.21 -11.30 0.35
C THR A 166 1.82 -11.63 -1.08
N PRO A 167 2.77 -11.70 -2.01
CA PRO A 167 2.52 -12.14 -3.37
C PRO A 167 2.06 -13.59 -3.42
N VAL A 168 1.01 -13.86 -4.17
CA VAL A 168 0.45 -15.20 -4.33
C VAL A 168 0.25 -15.54 -5.80
N TRP A 169 0.43 -16.81 -6.15
CA TRP A 169 0.09 -17.34 -7.46
C TRP A 169 -1.43 -17.38 -7.60
N VAL A 170 -1.93 -16.92 -8.73
CA VAL A 170 -3.36 -16.92 -9.05
C VAL A 170 -3.65 -17.50 -10.42
N GLY A 171 -4.78 -18.17 -10.51
CA GLY A 171 -5.39 -18.66 -11.73
C GLY A 171 -6.89 -18.36 -11.72
N ALA A 172 -7.59 -18.70 -12.80
CA ALA A 172 -9.03 -18.50 -12.88
C ALA A 172 -9.78 -19.31 -11.83
N ALA A 173 -10.78 -18.70 -11.17
CA ALA A 173 -11.58 -19.36 -10.15
C ALA A 173 -12.32 -20.61 -10.67
N HIS A 174 -12.76 -20.59 -11.92
CA HIS A 174 -13.52 -21.66 -12.55
C HIS A 174 -12.65 -22.84 -13.06
N HIS A 175 -11.33 -22.70 -13.07
CA HIS A 175 -10.42 -23.76 -13.53
C HIS A 175 -10.09 -24.71 -12.38
N SER A 176 -10.56 -25.96 -12.46
CA SER A 176 -10.42 -26.99 -11.41
C SER A 176 -9.45 -28.11 -11.76
N GLY A 177 -8.80 -28.07 -12.91
CA GLY A 177 -7.86 -29.11 -13.38
C GLY A 177 -6.42 -28.83 -12.99
N ASP A 178 -5.55 -29.79 -13.34
CA ASP A 178 -4.09 -29.64 -13.22
C ASP A 178 -3.59 -28.48 -14.07
N LEU A 179 -2.51 -27.85 -13.60
CA LEU A 179 -1.87 -26.78 -14.36
C LEU A 179 -1.17 -27.39 -15.61
N PRO A 180 -1.30 -26.75 -16.77
CA PRO A 180 -0.66 -27.25 -17.98
C PRO A 180 0.86 -27.15 -17.91
N ASP A 181 1.56 -28.03 -18.58
CA ASP A 181 2.99 -27.99 -18.75
C ASP A 181 3.32 -27.81 -20.27
N PRO A 182 3.95 -26.71 -20.67
CA PRO A 182 4.51 -25.59 -19.88
C PRO A 182 3.43 -24.66 -19.29
N LEU A 183 3.73 -24.10 -18.09
CA LEU A 183 2.87 -23.16 -17.39
C LEU A 183 2.64 -21.90 -18.23
N PRO A 184 1.38 -21.50 -18.53
CA PRO A 184 1.09 -20.29 -19.25
C PRO A 184 1.14 -19.08 -18.31
N LEU A 185 2.05 -18.14 -18.53
CA LEU A 185 2.24 -16.97 -17.67
C LEU A 185 1.67 -15.71 -18.30
N ALA A 186 0.83 -15.02 -17.54
CA ALA A 186 0.49 -13.61 -17.75
C ALA A 186 1.41 -12.76 -16.88
N VAL A 187 2.30 -12.00 -17.50
CA VAL A 187 3.35 -11.27 -16.79
C VAL A 187 3.24 -9.76 -17.02
N HIS A 188 3.66 -9.02 -16.00
CA HIS A 188 3.87 -7.57 -16.13
C HIS A 188 5.10 -7.28 -17.02
N ALA A 189 5.27 -5.99 -17.37
CA ALA A 189 6.42 -5.53 -18.14
C ALA A 189 7.77 -5.95 -17.49
N ALA A 190 8.82 -6.03 -18.28
CA ALA A 190 10.12 -6.64 -17.94
C ALA A 190 10.76 -6.17 -16.61
N GLN A 191 10.46 -4.96 -16.18
CA GLN A 191 11.04 -4.34 -14.98
C GLN A 191 10.15 -4.42 -13.73
N CYS A 192 9.13 -5.28 -13.75
CA CYS A 192 8.30 -5.54 -12.57
C CYS A 192 9.00 -6.55 -11.66
N SER A 193 9.12 -6.24 -10.35
CA SER A 193 9.73 -7.12 -9.36
C SER A 193 9.03 -8.48 -9.27
N TYR A 194 7.70 -8.50 -9.35
CA TYR A 194 6.92 -9.74 -9.36
C TYR A 194 7.20 -10.61 -10.58
N ARG A 195 7.34 -10.02 -11.77
CA ARG A 195 7.72 -10.78 -12.96
C ARG A 195 9.07 -11.47 -12.77
N GLN A 196 10.05 -10.74 -12.27
CA GLN A 196 11.38 -11.31 -12.04
C GLN A 196 11.31 -12.44 -11.01
N ALA A 197 10.65 -12.21 -9.88
CA ALA A 197 10.47 -13.21 -8.84
C ALA A 197 9.75 -14.48 -9.35
N MET A 198 8.68 -14.31 -10.16
CA MET A 198 7.96 -15.44 -10.81
C MET A 198 8.89 -16.28 -11.66
N ILE A 199 9.58 -15.65 -12.61
CA ILE A 199 10.43 -16.35 -13.58
C ILE A 199 11.58 -17.06 -12.88
N GLU A 200 12.23 -16.39 -11.91
CA GLU A 200 13.35 -16.97 -11.16
C GLU A 200 12.91 -18.15 -10.26
N SER A 201 11.76 -18.02 -9.59
CA SER A 201 11.26 -19.09 -8.72
C SER A 201 10.88 -20.35 -9.52
N LEU A 202 10.20 -20.19 -10.67
CA LEU A 202 9.86 -21.29 -11.56
C LEU A 202 11.10 -21.96 -12.17
N LYS A 203 12.10 -21.18 -12.60
CA LYS A 203 13.37 -21.72 -13.11
C LYS A 203 14.09 -22.54 -12.06
N ARG A 204 14.20 -22.04 -10.82
CA ARG A 204 14.84 -22.76 -9.71
C ARG A 204 14.15 -24.06 -9.35
N SER A 205 12.84 -24.13 -9.53
CA SER A 205 12.01 -25.31 -9.25
C SER A 205 11.86 -26.24 -10.46
N GLY A 206 12.53 -25.96 -11.58
CA GLY A 206 12.50 -26.82 -12.78
C GLY A 206 11.20 -26.78 -13.58
N HIS A 207 10.32 -25.82 -13.33
CA HIS A 207 9.07 -25.72 -14.07
C HIS A 207 9.30 -25.13 -15.48
N ARG A 208 8.71 -25.78 -16.49
CA ARG A 208 8.65 -25.23 -17.84
C ARG A 208 7.56 -24.15 -17.89
N MET A 209 7.82 -23.06 -18.59
CA MET A 209 6.89 -21.94 -18.69
C MET A 209 6.86 -21.37 -20.10
N ARG A 210 5.74 -20.74 -20.46
CA ARG A 210 5.58 -19.93 -21.66
C ARG A 210 4.83 -18.63 -21.30
N ILE A 211 5.26 -17.50 -21.83
CA ILE A 211 4.55 -16.23 -21.67
C ILE A 211 3.40 -16.20 -22.67
N VAL A 212 2.18 -16.04 -22.18
CA VAL A 212 0.95 -15.89 -23.00
C VAL A 212 0.53 -14.44 -23.10
N LEU A 213 0.87 -13.63 -22.10
CA LEU A 213 0.65 -12.19 -22.09
C LEU A 213 1.83 -11.49 -21.41
N GLU A 214 2.33 -10.44 -22.04
CA GLU A 214 3.18 -9.42 -21.42
C GLU A 214 2.49 -8.07 -21.56
N SER A 215 2.24 -7.39 -20.42
CA SER A 215 1.54 -6.10 -20.43
C SER A 215 2.01 -5.19 -19.31
N SER A 216 2.05 -3.89 -19.56
CA SER A 216 2.19 -2.88 -18.50
C SER A 216 0.87 -2.57 -17.80
N SER A 217 -0.25 -3.00 -18.36
CA SER A 217 -1.58 -2.83 -17.76
C SER A 217 -1.88 -3.95 -16.78
N ASN A 218 -2.04 -3.59 -15.52
CA ASN A 218 -2.48 -4.49 -14.48
C ASN A 218 -3.88 -5.09 -14.79
N GLN A 219 -4.77 -4.31 -15.39
CA GLN A 219 -6.10 -4.78 -15.77
C GLN A 219 -6.03 -5.88 -16.85
N ALA A 220 -5.12 -5.75 -17.82
CA ALA A 220 -4.94 -6.78 -18.86
C ALA A 220 -4.41 -8.09 -18.26
N VAL A 221 -3.46 -8.03 -17.33
CA VAL A 221 -2.96 -9.22 -16.62
C VAL A 221 -4.07 -9.88 -15.82
N LYS A 222 -4.87 -9.12 -15.07
CA LYS A 222 -6.03 -9.65 -14.34
C LYS A 222 -7.04 -10.31 -15.25
N ALA A 223 -7.44 -9.65 -16.33
CA ALA A 223 -8.40 -10.18 -17.29
C ALA A 223 -7.90 -11.49 -17.94
N CYS A 224 -6.61 -11.59 -18.26
CA CYS A 224 -5.99 -12.80 -18.80
C CYS A 224 -6.07 -13.97 -17.80
N VAL A 225 -5.84 -13.69 -16.50
CA VAL A 225 -5.95 -14.71 -15.44
C VAL A 225 -7.40 -15.12 -15.24
N GLU A 226 -8.33 -14.18 -15.11
CA GLU A 226 -9.75 -14.45 -14.89
C GLU A 226 -10.40 -15.20 -16.07
N ALA A 227 -9.92 -14.96 -17.29
CA ALA A 227 -10.32 -15.69 -18.48
C ALA A 227 -9.72 -17.12 -18.58
N GLY A 228 -8.83 -17.52 -17.66
CA GLY A 228 -8.18 -18.82 -17.68
C GLY A 228 -7.09 -19.00 -18.75
N LEU A 229 -6.62 -17.90 -19.37
CA LEU A 229 -5.60 -17.93 -20.42
C LEU A 229 -4.18 -18.10 -19.86
N GLY A 230 -3.96 -17.71 -18.60
CA GLY A 230 -2.68 -17.83 -17.94
C GLY A 230 -2.78 -17.70 -16.43
N ILE A 231 -1.66 -17.92 -15.76
CA ILE A 231 -1.50 -17.72 -14.33
C ILE A 231 -0.56 -16.53 -14.09
N SER A 232 -0.66 -15.89 -12.92
CA SER A 232 0.18 -14.75 -12.57
C SER A 232 0.49 -14.73 -11.07
N VAL A 233 1.30 -13.76 -10.65
CA VAL A 233 1.51 -13.42 -9.23
C VAL A 233 0.97 -12.03 -8.98
N ILE A 234 0.13 -11.89 -7.98
CA ILE A 234 -0.42 -10.61 -7.50
C ILE A 234 -0.40 -10.55 -5.98
N ASP A 235 -0.58 -9.37 -5.42
CA ASP A 235 -0.76 -9.24 -3.96
C ASP A 235 -2.02 -9.98 -3.51
N ARG A 236 -1.93 -10.72 -2.41
CA ARG A 236 -3.06 -11.46 -1.82
C ARG A 236 -4.29 -10.55 -1.59
N ALA A 237 -4.07 -9.31 -1.16
CA ALA A 237 -5.15 -8.34 -0.94
C ALA A 237 -5.90 -7.92 -2.22
N ARG A 238 -5.35 -8.24 -3.40
CA ARG A 238 -5.89 -7.86 -4.72
C ARG A 238 -6.47 -9.05 -5.51
N VAL A 239 -6.56 -10.22 -4.89
CA VAL A 239 -7.24 -11.39 -5.47
C VAL A 239 -8.73 -11.08 -5.58
N THR A 240 -9.32 -11.31 -6.76
CA THR A 240 -10.74 -11.07 -7.04
C THR A 240 -11.53 -12.37 -6.94
N ASP A 241 -12.87 -12.28 -6.92
CA ASP A 241 -13.74 -13.44 -6.95
C ASP A 241 -13.61 -14.27 -8.24
N GLY A 242 -13.12 -13.66 -9.33
CA GLY A 242 -12.78 -14.34 -10.59
C GLY A 242 -11.48 -15.16 -10.55
N MET A 243 -10.73 -15.08 -9.43
CA MET A 243 -9.44 -15.72 -9.25
C MET A 243 -9.43 -16.70 -8.08
N ARG A 244 -8.57 -17.70 -8.15
CA ARG A 244 -8.21 -18.56 -7.01
C ARG A 244 -6.71 -18.53 -6.78
N ILE A 245 -6.31 -18.65 -5.52
CA ILE A 245 -4.90 -18.85 -5.15
C ILE A 245 -4.51 -20.28 -5.53
N LEU A 246 -3.35 -20.42 -6.14
CA LEU A 246 -2.80 -21.70 -6.59
C LEU A 246 -1.80 -22.20 -5.57
N ASP A 247 -1.98 -23.45 -5.14
CA ASP A 247 -1.04 -24.19 -4.31
C ASP A 247 -0.06 -25.02 -5.16
N GLY A 248 1.03 -25.49 -4.56
CA GLY A 248 2.01 -26.36 -5.23
C GLY A 248 3.01 -25.65 -6.13
N LEU A 249 2.92 -24.32 -6.28
CA LEU A 249 3.91 -23.50 -6.96
C LEU A 249 4.93 -22.92 -5.97
N PRO A 250 6.16 -22.59 -6.44
CA PRO A 250 7.21 -22.06 -5.56
C PRO A 250 6.76 -20.76 -4.89
N LEU A 251 7.09 -20.60 -3.61
CA LEU A 251 6.78 -19.37 -2.86
C LEU A 251 7.50 -18.17 -3.47
N ILE A 252 6.80 -17.05 -3.51
CA ILE A 252 7.35 -15.75 -3.85
C ILE A 252 7.62 -15.01 -2.53
N ALA A 253 8.80 -14.42 -2.39
CA ALA A 253 9.16 -13.65 -1.20
C ALA A 253 8.20 -12.47 -0.99
N ASP A 254 7.93 -12.17 0.26
CA ASP A 254 7.13 -11.00 0.63
C ASP A 254 7.76 -9.71 0.10
N HIS A 255 6.93 -8.72 -0.09
CA HIS A 255 7.32 -7.39 -0.56
C HIS A 255 6.80 -6.32 0.39
N ASP A 256 7.48 -5.19 0.40
CA ASP A 256 7.08 -4.00 1.11
C ASP A 256 6.59 -2.93 0.13
N ILE A 257 5.43 -2.36 0.36
CA ILE A 257 5.02 -1.12 -0.28
C ILE A 257 5.52 0.03 0.58
N ILE A 258 6.30 0.91 -0.01
CA ILE A 258 6.99 1.98 0.69
C ILE A 258 6.80 3.32 -0.01
N VAL A 259 6.97 4.42 0.74
CA VAL A 259 7.17 5.75 0.16
C VAL A 259 8.65 6.07 0.18
N VAL A 260 9.17 6.42 -0.99
CA VAL A 260 10.53 6.95 -1.17
C VAL A 260 10.46 8.42 -1.52
N ARG A 261 11.44 9.21 -1.08
CA ARG A 261 11.56 10.63 -1.47
C ARG A 261 12.93 10.92 -2.06
N SER A 262 12.99 11.95 -2.89
CA SER A 262 14.25 12.46 -3.40
C SER A 262 15.06 13.15 -2.29
N SER A 263 16.35 12.98 -2.29
CA SER A 263 17.26 13.73 -1.40
C SER A 263 17.15 15.25 -1.62
N ALA A 264 16.84 15.70 -2.84
CA ALA A 264 16.62 17.11 -3.15
C ALA A 264 15.34 17.68 -2.52
N SER A 265 14.43 16.82 -2.05
CA SER A 265 13.18 17.21 -1.37
C SER A 265 13.26 17.10 0.15
N HIS A 266 14.46 16.94 0.72
CA HIS A 266 14.66 17.02 2.15
C HIS A 266 14.39 18.44 2.65
N GLY A 267 13.53 18.58 3.67
CA GLY A 267 13.11 19.88 4.20
C GLY A 267 12.04 20.59 3.37
N ASP A 268 11.48 19.93 2.35
CA ASP A 268 10.29 20.43 1.65
C ASP A 268 9.04 20.01 2.45
N ASP A 269 8.45 20.97 3.15
CA ASP A 269 7.29 20.76 4.01
C ASP A 269 6.08 20.21 3.24
N ALA A 270 5.90 20.60 1.98
CA ALA A 270 4.80 20.12 1.14
C ALA A 270 4.98 18.64 0.80
N VAL A 271 6.22 18.21 0.50
CA VAL A 271 6.55 16.80 0.26
C VAL A 271 6.38 15.98 1.53
N ASP A 272 6.82 16.50 2.69
CA ASP A 272 6.68 15.81 3.97
C ASP A 272 5.21 15.67 4.39
N LEU A 273 4.36 16.66 4.11
CA LEU A 273 2.92 16.57 4.31
C LEU A 273 2.29 15.50 3.42
N LEU A 274 2.66 15.46 2.12
CA LEU A 274 2.16 14.43 1.21
C LEU A 274 2.59 13.03 1.66
N ARG A 275 3.84 12.85 2.09
CA ARG A 275 4.33 11.59 2.64
C ARG A 275 3.54 11.15 3.88
N ARG A 276 3.26 12.07 4.79
CA ARG A 276 2.41 11.82 5.96
C ARG A 276 1.00 11.41 5.56
N ALA A 277 0.38 12.13 4.61
CA ALA A 277 -0.95 11.82 4.12
C ALA A 277 -0.99 10.42 3.46
N ILE A 278 -0.02 10.10 2.60
CA ILE A 278 0.12 8.75 2.03
C ILE A 278 0.25 7.72 3.15
N GLY A 279 1.17 7.92 4.09
CA GLY A 279 1.36 7.03 5.23
C GLY A 279 0.12 6.84 6.10
N GLN A 280 -0.76 7.84 6.17
CA GLN A 280 -1.96 7.81 6.99
C GLN A 280 -3.15 7.18 6.27
N TYR A 281 -3.34 7.43 4.97
CA TYR A 281 -4.57 7.11 4.24
C TYR A 281 -4.41 5.99 3.22
N PHE A 282 -3.20 5.68 2.77
CA PHE A 282 -2.99 4.59 1.81
C PHE A 282 -3.43 3.23 2.40
N ARG A 283 -4.25 2.48 1.63
CA ARG A 283 -4.73 1.13 1.94
C ARG A 283 -4.70 0.28 0.67
N LEU A 284 -4.57 -1.04 0.82
CA LEU A 284 -4.73 -2.05 -0.23
C LEU A 284 -6.06 -2.75 -0.12
#